data_84af8666e9949415f6778cba77ad7839
#
_entry.id   84af8666e9949415f6778cba77ad7839
#
_cell.length_a   1.000
_cell.length_b   1.000
_cell.length_c   1.000
_cell.angle_alpha   90.00
_cell.angle_beta   90.00
_cell.angle_gamma   90.00
#
_symmetry.space_group_name_H-M   'P 1'
#
loop_
_entity.id
_entity.type
_entity.pdbx_description
1 polymer ?
#
loop_
_entity_poly.entity_id
_entity_poly.type
_entity_poly.pdbx_seq_one_letter_code
_entity_poly.pdbx_strand_id
1 'polypeptide(L)'
;MDMRKEQYESERPSAAFPFESRYVDVLGHRIHYIEEGRGAPVLFVHGNPTSSYLWRNVLPAVATDTRGRGIALDLPGFGRSGKLADGNYSLDLYYRVLEGFIENLGLKDLVLVLHDWGGPLGMMYAVRHRDNVKAVALMETFLWDTSWKDYGKFKTVFKLFRSPIGYLMIQVMNFFVNKILPGSVIRTENMTREVMDHYRQPFPTAASRKPVRVFPQLIPIEGRPETSRLFIEEIEDNLRRLDIPVLWIKATPGAIITSNTEYRLVALAARMPRLAVKEFGSGLHYLQEEDPRRLAELIAEWIKGQNLHNLPSETDNILFDAA
;
A
#
# COMPACT_ATOMS: atom_id res chain seq x y z
N MET A 1 -21.91 9.33 -21.93
CA MET A 1 -20.73 8.47 -22.08
C MET A 1 -19.95 8.59 -20.79
N ASP A 2 -19.75 7.49 -20.08
CA ASP A 2 -19.18 7.55 -18.72
C ASP A 2 -17.65 7.62 -18.82
N MET A 3 -17.06 8.81 -18.61
CA MET A 3 -15.61 9.06 -18.66
C MET A 3 -14.82 8.07 -17.78
N ARG A 4 -15.45 7.53 -16.73
CA ARG A 4 -14.84 6.50 -15.87
C ARG A 4 -14.66 5.18 -16.60
N LYS A 5 -15.60 4.80 -17.48
CA LYS A 5 -15.53 3.57 -18.24
C LYS A 5 -14.40 3.62 -19.28
N GLU A 6 -14.21 4.76 -19.93
CA GLU A 6 -13.10 4.97 -20.86
C GLU A 6 -11.73 4.94 -20.16
N GLN A 7 -11.67 5.40 -18.91
CA GLN A 7 -10.42 5.38 -18.11
C GLN A 7 -9.92 3.96 -17.81
N TYR A 8 -10.82 2.97 -17.70
CA TYR A 8 -10.44 1.57 -17.44
C TYR A 8 -10.18 0.78 -18.72
N GLU A 9 -10.66 1.24 -19.86
CA GLU A 9 -10.43 0.61 -21.16
C GLU A 9 -9.10 1.05 -21.80
N SER A 10 -8.43 2.05 -21.24
CA SER A 10 -7.13 2.53 -21.72
C SER A 10 -6.02 1.51 -21.42
N GLU A 11 -5.17 1.23 -22.43
CA GLU A 11 -3.97 0.40 -22.25
C GLU A 11 -2.92 1.07 -21.35
N ARG A 12 -3.03 2.37 -21.08
CA ARG A 12 -2.09 3.16 -20.27
C ARG A 12 -2.77 3.71 -19.02
N PRO A 13 -2.03 3.80 -17.88
CA PRO A 13 -2.57 4.44 -16.69
C PRO A 13 -2.99 5.88 -16.94
N SER A 14 -4.23 6.21 -16.57
CA SER A 14 -4.70 7.60 -16.63
C SER A 14 -4.04 8.44 -15.53
N ALA A 15 -3.70 9.70 -15.83
CA ALA A 15 -3.29 10.67 -14.83
C ALA A 15 -4.46 11.26 -14.04
N ALA A 16 -5.69 11.13 -14.50
CA ALA A 16 -6.87 11.72 -13.87
C ALA A 16 -7.11 11.18 -12.46
N PHE A 17 -7.55 12.07 -11.57
CA PHE A 17 -7.89 11.74 -10.18
C PHE A 17 -9.30 12.28 -9.85
N PRO A 18 -10.37 11.70 -10.43
CA PRO A 18 -11.73 12.23 -10.39
C PRO A 18 -12.49 11.84 -9.10
N PHE A 19 -11.78 11.63 -7.99
CA PHE A 19 -12.38 11.21 -6.74
C PHE A 19 -12.75 12.41 -5.85
N GLU A 20 -13.87 12.29 -5.14
CA GLU A 20 -14.19 13.17 -4.05
C GLU A 20 -13.17 13.02 -2.92
N SER A 21 -12.62 14.14 -2.47
CA SER A 21 -11.71 14.15 -1.31
C SER A 21 -12.51 14.06 -0.03
N ARG A 22 -12.23 13.01 0.75
CA ARG A 22 -12.82 12.82 2.07
C ARG A 22 -11.76 12.92 3.14
N TYR A 23 -12.18 13.27 4.35
CA TYR A 23 -11.27 13.47 5.47
C TYR A 23 -11.88 12.93 6.75
N VAL A 24 -11.01 12.37 7.60
CA VAL A 24 -11.33 11.96 8.97
C VAL A 24 -10.20 12.36 9.89
N ASP A 25 -10.54 12.81 11.10
CA ASP A 25 -9.53 13.14 12.11
C ASP A 25 -9.21 11.88 12.93
N VAL A 26 -7.94 11.51 12.94
CA VAL A 26 -7.43 10.34 13.67
C VAL A 26 -6.28 10.80 14.56
N LEU A 27 -6.40 10.65 15.86
CA LEU A 27 -5.37 11.06 16.84
C LEU A 27 -4.92 12.53 16.67
N GLY A 28 -5.83 13.42 16.28
CA GLY A 28 -5.53 14.83 15.99
C GLY A 28 -4.86 15.08 14.63
N HIS A 29 -4.77 14.08 13.77
CA HIS A 29 -4.26 14.20 12.41
C HIS A 29 -5.40 14.12 11.41
N ARG A 30 -5.48 15.09 10.50
CA ARG A 30 -6.44 15.09 9.41
C ARG A 30 -5.98 14.15 8.32
N ILE A 31 -6.67 13.03 8.16
CA ILE A 31 -6.36 11.95 7.21
C ILE A 31 -7.29 12.06 6.00
N HIS A 32 -6.69 12.22 4.83
CA HIS A 32 -7.40 12.19 3.56
C HIS A 32 -7.61 10.75 3.09
N TYR A 33 -8.73 10.51 2.45
CA TYR A 33 -8.99 9.27 1.73
C TYR A 33 -9.93 9.51 0.55
N ILE A 34 -9.94 8.53 -0.36
CA ILE A 34 -10.89 8.42 -1.45
C ILE A 34 -11.66 7.12 -1.29
N GLU A 35 -12.87 7.09 -1.82
CA GLU A 35 -13.67 5.86 -1.88
C GLU A 35 -14.49 5.78 -3.16
N GLU A 36 -14.78 4.55 -3.59
CA GLU A 36 -15.63 4.25 -4.74
C GLU A 36 -16.40 2.95 -4.48
N GLY A 37 -17.64 2.88 -4.97
CA GLY A 37 -18.49 1.71 -4.81
C GLY A 37 -19.22 1.64 -3.49
N ARG A 38 -19.93 0.51 -3.27
CA ARG A 38 -20.69 0.21 -2.04
C ARG A 38 -20.59 -1.29 -1.78
N GLY A 39 -20.64 -1.71 -0.53
CA GLY A 39 -20.54 -3.12 -0.14
C GLY A 39 -19.38 -3.39 0.79
N ALA A 40 -18.88 -4.64 0.81
CA ALA A 40 -17.77 -5.04 1.69
C ALA A 40 -16.53 -4.17 1.47
N PRO A 41 -15.89 -3.66 2.54
CA PRO A 41 -14.78 -2.74 2.42
C PRO A 41 -13.50 -3.42 1.93
N VAL A 42 -12.88 -2.83 0.90
CA VAL A 42 -11.55 -3.17 0.39
C VAL A 42 -10.64 -1.97 0.65
N LEU A 43 -9.76 -2.08 1.62
CA LEU A 43 -8.87 -0.99 2.04
C LEU A 43 -7.51 -1.11 1.38
N PHE A 44 -7.14 -0.09 0.62
CA PHE A 44 -5.87 0.04 -0.08
C PHE A 44 -4.91 0.90 0.74
N VAL A 45 -3.74 0.34 1.07
CA VAL A 45 -2.72 1.05 1.86
C VAL A 45 -1.44 1.18 1.03
N HIS A 46 -1.05 2.42 0.79
CA HIS A 46 0.15 2.77 0.04
C HIS A 46 1.41 2.76 0.91
N GLY A 47 2.55 3.00 0.28
CA GLY A 47 3.82 3.23 0.95
C GLY A 47 4.55 4.48 0.45
N ASN A 48 5.88 4.44 0.46
CA ASN A 48 6.75 5.56 0.15
C ASN A 48 7.10 5.65 -1.35
N PRO A 49 7.05 6.80 -2.02
CA PRO A 49 6.59 8.12 -1.59
C PRO A 49 5.19 8.45 -2.12
N THR A 50 4.32 7.49 -2.17
CA THR A 50 3.03 7.54 -2.83
C THR A 50 1.87 8.01 -1.93
N SER A 51 0.65 7.83 -2.38
CA SER A 51 -0.59 8.20 -1.70
C SER A 51 -1.76 7.39 -2.28
N SER A 52 -2.98 7.72 -1.92
CA SER A 52 -4.19 7.19 -2.58
C SER A 52 -4.17 7.37 -4.10
N TYR A 53 -3.43 8.35 -4.62
CA TYR A 53 -3.22 8.56 -6.06
C TYR A 53 -2.65 7.33 -6.78
N LEU A 54 -1.82 6.53 -6.10
CA LEU A 54 -1.28 5.28 -6.64
C LEU A 54 -2.39 4.31 -7.08
N TRP A 55 -3.50 4.32 -6.38
CA TRP A 55 -4.61 3.38 -6.57
C TRP A 55 -5.68 3.87 -7.55
N ARG A 56 -5.54 5.08 -8.14
CA ARG A 56 -6.55 5.74 -8.96
C ARG A 56 -7.10 4.90 -10.13
N ASN A 57 -6.26 4.07 -10.73
CA ASN A 57 -6.63 3.20 -11.85
C ASN A 57 -6.94 1.75 -11.43
N VAL A 58 -6.69 1.38 -10.17
CA VAL A 58 -6.89 0.01 -9.64
C VAL A 58 -8.14 -0.07 -8.78
N LEU A 59 -8.29 0.86 -7.84
CA LEU A 59 -9.37 0.86 -6.85
C LEU A 59 -10.76 0.78 -7.47
N PRO A 60 -11.12 1.62 -8.48
CA PRO A 60 -12.47 1.59 -9.03
C PRO A 60 -12.79 0.28 -9.77
N ALA A 61 -11.80 -0.30 -10.48
CA ALA A 61 -11.97 -1.58 -11.16
C ALA A 61 -12.21 -2.70 -10.13
N VAL A 62 -11.40 -2.76 -9.07
CA VAL A 62 -11.59 -3.74 -7.99
C VAL A 62 -12.96 -3.56 -7.32
N ALA A 63 -13.36 -2.32 -6.97
CA ALA A 63 -14.65 -2.04 -6.36
C ALA A 63 -15.83 -2.49 -7.25
N THR A 64 -15.74 -2.21 -8.55
CA THR A 64 -16.77 -2.62 -9.54
C THR A 64 -16.84 -4.14 -9.66
N ASP A 65 -15.71 -4.80 -9.87
CA ASP A 65 -15.65 -6.23 -10.15
C ASP A 65 -16.00 -7.09 -8.94
N THR A 66 -15.72 -6.61 -7.73
CA THR A 66 -16.06 -7.29 -6.47
C THR A 66 -17.41 -6.85 -5.91
N ARG A 67 -18.07 -5.84 -6.48
CA ARG A 67 -19.22 -5.15 -5.89
C ARG A 67 -18.95 -4.64 -4.47
N GLY A 68 -17.67 -4.31 -4.21
CA GLY A 68 -17.20 -3.84 -2.92
C GLY A 68 -17.16 -2.32 -2.80
N ARG A 69 -16.76 -1.84 -1.63
CA ARG A 69 -16.42 -0.44 -1.35
C ARG A 69 -14.91 -0.32 -1.28
N GLY A 70 -14.27 0.16 -2.35
CA GLY A 70 -12.84 0.44 -2.39
C GLY A 70 -12.54 1.74 -1.62
N ILE A 71 -11.59 1.71 -0.69
CA ILE A 71 -11.16 2.85 0.12
C ILE A 71 -9.65 2.94 0.05
N ALA A 72 -9.08 4.11 -0.25
CA ALA A 72 -7.64 4.33 -0.19
C ALA A 72 -7.32 5.57 0.64
N LEU A 73 -6.57 5.40 1.73
CA LEU A 73 -6.15 6.51 2.58
C LEU A 73 -4.80 7.08 2.13
N ASP A 74 -4.53 8.31 2.54
CA ASP A 74 -3.20 8.90 2.53
C ASP A 74 -2.60 8.81 3.94
N LEU A 75 -1.46 8.14 4.08
CA LEU A 75 -0.75 8.07 5.36
C LEU A 75 -0.32 9.49 5.83
N PRO A 76 -0.14 9.73 7.14
CA PRO A 76 0.33 11.03 7.65
C PRO A 76 1.55 11.56 6.91
N GLY A 77 1.46 12.79 6.42
CA GLY A 77 2.54 13.41 5.67
C GLY A 77 2.58 13.10 4.17
N PHE A 78 1.70 12.23 3.66
CA PHE A 78 1.58 11.89 2.24
C PHE A 78 0.29 12.44 1.63
N GLY A 79 0.22 12.48 0.31
CA GLY A 79 -0.94 12.94 -0.43
C GLY A 79 -1.51 14.24 0.10
N ARG A 80 -2.81 14.23 0.37
CA ARG A 80 -3.58 15.36 0.94
C ARG A 80 -3.76 15.28 2.46
N SER A 81 -3.20 14.26 3.12
CA SER A 81 -3.19 14.16 4.57
C SER A 81 -2.28 15.20 5.22
N GLY A 82 -2.62 15.55 6.46
CA GLY A 82 -1.89 16.54 7.25
C GLY A 82 -0.40 16.22 7.40
N LYS A 83 0.44 17.23 7.31
CA LYS A 83 1.87 17.14 7.65
C LYS A 83 2.02 17.33 9.17
N LEU A 84 2.91 16.57 9.79
CA LEU A 84 3.20 16.70 11.22
C LEU A 84 3.99 17.97 11.47
N ALA A 85 3.48 18.84 12.36
CA ALA A 85 4.13 20.11 12.70
C ALA A 85 5.51 19.88 13.36
N ASP A 86 5.62 18.88 14.23
CA ASP A 86 6.87 18.46 14.88
C ASP A 86 7.75 17.59 13.98
N GLY A 87 7.16 17.09 12.88
CA GLY A 87 7.82 16.20 11.95
C GLY A 87 8.23 14.85 12.55
N ASN A 88 7.57 14.41 13.61
CA ASN A 88 7.91 13.19 14.37
C ASN A 88 7.24 11.95 13.77
N TYR A 89 7.59 11.62 12.54
CA TYR A 89 7.10 10.43 11.85
C TYR A 89 7.76 9.17 12.42
N SER A 90 6.96 8.22 12.93
CA SER A 90 7.41 6.93 13.45
C SER A 90 6.54 5.80 12.95
N LEU A 91 7.04 4.57 13.01
CA LEU A 91 6.29 3.38 12.62
C LEU A 91 5.04 3.18 13.49
N ASP A 92 5.17 3.43 14.81
CA ASP A 92 4.05 3.40 15.76
C ASP A 92 2.96 4.40 15.38
N LEU A 93 3.33 5.65 15.04
CA LEU A 93 2.37 6.64 14.59
C LEU A 93 1.61 6.18 13.34
N TYR A 94 2.32 5.69 12.32
CA TYR A 94 1.69 5.22 11.09
C TYR A 94 0.72 4.07 11.35
N TYR A 95 1.10 3.11 12.20
CA TYR A 95 0.25 2.00 12.58
C TYR A 95 -0.99 2.47 13.35
N ARG A 96 -0.82 3.27 14.38
CA ARG A 96 -1.94 3.79 15.20
C ARG A 96 -2.92 4.66 14.39
N VAL A 97 -2.40 5.40 13.40
CA VAL A 97 -3.27 6.17 12.50
C VAL A 97 -4.04 5.22 11.57
N LEU A 98 -3.43 4.16 11.04
CA LEU A 98 -4.15 3.18 10.24
C LEU A 98 -5.24 2.48 11.07
N GLU A 99 -4.92 2.05 12.28
CA GLU A 99 -5.85 1.42 13.22
C GLU A 99 -7.03 2.35 13.55
N GLY A 100 -6.75 3.58 13.99
CA GLY A 100 -7.77 4.56 14.29
C GLY A 100 -8.58 5.02 13.06
N PHE A 101 -8.00 5.00 11.84
CA PHE A 101 -8.72 5.24 10.60
C PHE A 101 -9.79 4.16 10.36
N ILE A 102 -9.42 2.89 10.54
CA ILE A 102 -10.33 1.76 10.40
C ILE A 102 -11.46 1.83 11.43
N GLU A 103 -11.12 2.15 12.68
CA GLU A 103 -12.07 2.31 13.78
C GLU A 103 -13.05 3.48 13.56
N ASN A 104 -12.53 4.66 13.20
CA ASN A 104 -13.34 5.87 13.03
C ASN A 104 -14.32 5.77 11.84
N LEU A 105 -13.97 5.01 10.80
CA LEU A 105 -14.89 4.71 9.70
C LEU A 105 -15.76 3.48 9.94
N GLY A 106 -15.63 2.81 11.09
CA GLY A 106 -16.40 1.62 11.45
C GLY A 106 -16.20 0.45 10.50
N LEU A 107 -15.03 0.34 9.85
CA LEU A 107 -14.80 -0.67 8.83
C LEU A 107 -14.70 -2.07 9.45
N LYS A 108 -15.53 -2.98 8.95
CA LYS A 108 -15.62 -4.37 9.39
C LYS A 108 -15.41 -5.33 8.22
N ASP A 109 -14.97 -6.54 8.54
CA ASP A 109 -14.80 -7.62 7.56
C ASP A 109 -13.93 -7.22 6.36
N LEU A 110 -12.79 -6.58 6.66
CA LEU A 110 -11.90 -5.94 5.72
C LEU A 110 -11.21 -6.92 4.77
N VAL A 111 -11.14 -6.56 3.50
CA VAL A 111 -10.08 -7.01 2.59
C VAL A 111 -9.01 -5.93 2.53
N LEU A 112 -7.76 -6.29 2.78
CA LEU A 112 -6.62 -5.38 2.72
C LEU A 112 -5.86 -5.55 1.40
N VAL A 113 -5.53 -4.46 0.73
CA VAL A 113 -4.69 -4.43 -0.48
C VAL A 113 -3.48 -3.54 -0.19
N LEU A 114 -2.31 -4.16 -0.09
CA LEU A 114 -1.15 -3.60 0.58
C LEU A 114 0.06 -3.51 -0.35
N HIS A 115 0.69 -2.36 -0.40
CA HIS A 115 1.88 -2.10 -1.18
C HIS A 115 2.97 -1.42 -0.35
N ASP A 116 4.24 -1.79 -0.55
CA ASP A 116 5.42 -1.22 0.11
C ASP A 116 5.23 -1.18 1.64
N TRP A 117 5.37 -0.04 2.33
CA TRP A 117 5.12 0.10 3.75
C TRP A 117 3.68 -0.18 4.18
N GLY A 118 2.71 -0.06 3.25
CA GLY A 118 1.36 -0.54 3.50
C GLY A 118 1.31 -2.02 3.88
N GLY A 119 2.27 -2.83 3.39
CA GLY A 119 2.38 -4.24 3.76
C GLY A 119 2.61 -4.47 5.25
N PRO A 120 3.74 -4.02 5.84
CA PRO A 120 3.96 -4.14 7.28
C PRO A 120 2.84 -3.53 8.13
N LEU A 121 2.34 -2.34 7.76
CA LEU A 121 1.28 -1.67 8.52
C LEU A 121 -0.03 -2.45 8.50
N GLY A 122 -0.48 -2.88 7.32
CA GLY A 122 -1.72 -3.65 7.17
C GLY A 122 -1.62 -5.06 7.74
N MET A 123 -0.45 -5.71 7.61
CA MET A 123 -0.22 -7.03 8.21
C MET A 123 -0.17 -6.97 9.74
N MET A 124 0.39 -5.90 10.34
CA MET A 124 0.31 -5.69 11.78
C MET A 124 -1.15 -5.56 12.22
N TYR A 125 -1.97 -4.81 11.46
CA TYR A 125 -3.40 -4.74 11.73
C TYR A 125 -4.05 -6.13 11.63
N ALA A 126 -3.76 -6.89 10.57
CA ALA A 126 -4.33 -8.22 10.37
C ALA A 126 -3.96 -9.20 11.50
N VAL A 127 -2.74 -9.17 12.03
CA VAL A 127 -2.34 -10.08 13.11
C VAL A 127 -2.90 -9.67 14.48
N ARG A 128 -3.17 -8.38 14.69
CA ARG A 128 -3.76 -7.88 15.95
C ARG A 128 -5.29 -7.93 15.93
N HIS A 129 -5.93 -7.78 14.77
CA HIS A 129 -7.39 -7.70 14.59
C HIS A 129 -7.90 -8.78 13.64
N ARG A 130 -7.56 -10.06 13.92
CA ARG A 130 -7.81 -11.20 13.03
C ARG A 130 -9.27 -11.35 12.64
N ASP A 131 -10.18 -11.09 13.59
CA ASP A 131 -11.62 -11.23 13.36
C ASP A 131 -12.17 -10.20 12.39
N ASN A 132 -11.49 -9.06 12.26
CA ASN A 132 -11.88 -7.94 11.39
C ASN A 132 -11.27 -8.01 9.99
N VAL A 133 -10.33 -8.93 9.71
CA VAL A 133 -9.69 -9.05 8.38
C VAL A 133 -10.08 -10.39 7.76
N LYS A 134 -10.65 -10.34 6.57
CA LYS A 134 -11.11 -11.54 5.85
C LYS A 134 -10.13 -12.03 4.80
N ALA A 135 -9.32 -11.13 4.24
CA ALA A 135 -8.32 -11.49 3.24
C ALA A 135 -7.28 -10.37 3.09
N VAL A 136 -6.08 -10.71 2.60
CA VAL A 136 -5.00 -9.75 2.36
C VAL A 136 -4.37 -10.00 0.99
N ALA A 137 -4.24 -8.96 0.15
CA ALA A 137 -3.44 -8.97 -1.07
C ALA A 137 -2.18 -8.13 -0.87
N LEU A 138 -1.02 -8.70 -1.12
CA LEU A 138 0.31 -8.11 -0.94
C LEU A 138 1.01 -7.98 -2.28
N MET A 139 1.72 -6.89 -2.51
CA MET A 139 2.57 -6.68 -3.66
C MET A 139 3.73 -5.77 -3.34
N GLU A 140 4.92 -6.10 -3.85
CA GLU A 140 6.14 -5.31 -3.74
C GLU A 140 6.33 -4.72 -2.32
N THR A 141 6.29 -5.62 -1.33
CA THR A 141 6.40 -5.33 0.11
C THR A 141 7.32 -6.32 0.81
N PHE A 142 7.59 -6.10 2.08
CA PHE A 142 8.43 -6.95 2.91
C PHE A 142 7.76 -7.22 4.26
N LEU A 143 7.94 -8.45 4.77
CA LEU A 143 7.41 -8.89 6.07
C LEU A 143 8.53 -9.61 6.86
N TRP A 144 9.76 -9.18 6.70
CA TRP A 144 10.95 -9.77 7.33
C TRP A 144 12.01 -8.71 7.65
N ASP A 145 12.88 -9.02 8.60
CA ASP A 145 14.12 -8.25 8.78
C ASP A 145 15.00 -8.44 7.55
N THR A 146 15.31 -7.34 6.87
CA THR A 146 16.08 -7.38 5.63
C THR A 146 17.57 -7.48 5.90
N SER A 147 18.35 -7.85 4.91
CA SER A 147 19.82 -7.79 4.98
C SER A 147 20.38 -6.94 3.87
N TRP A 148 21.62 -6.46 4.03
CA TRP A 148 22.27 -5.69 2.97
C TRP A 148 22.50 -6.52 1.69
N LYS A 149 22.39 -7.84 1.75
CA LYS A 149 22.47 -8.72 0.58
C LYS A 149 21.19 -8.63 -0.28
N ASP A 150 20.06 -8.38 0.35
CA ASP A 150 18.75 -8.31 -0.32
C ASP A 150 18.69 -7.12 -1.31
N TYR A 151 19.46 -6.07 -1.07
CA TYR A 151 19.49 -4.86 -1.89
C TYR A 151 20.32 -4.95 -3.18
N GLY A 152 21.17 -5.98 -3.35
CA GLY A 152 21.98 -6.16 -4.55
C GLY A 152 22.70 -4.87 -5.00
N LYS A 153 22.49 -4.47 -6.25
CA LYS A 153 23.07 -3.23 -6.82
C LYS A 153 22.57 -1.93 -6.16
N PHE A 154 21.43 -1.96 -5.51
CA PHE A 154 20.86 -0.79 -4.81
C PHE A 154 21.42 -0.58 -3.40
N LYS A 155 22.26 -1.49 -2.88
CA LYS A 155 22.85 -1.42 -1.54
C LYS A 155 23.51 -0.06 -1.25
N THR A 156 24.30 0.46 -2.17
CA THR A 156 25.00 1.73 -1.97
C THR A 156 24.06 2.91 -1.88
N VAL A 157 23.06 2.98 -2.76
CA VAL A 157 22.09 4.08 -2.76
C VAL A 157 21.21 4.03 -1.50
N PHE A 158 20.82 2.83 -1.04
CA PHE A 158 20.07 2.70 0.22
C PHE A 158 20.92 3.09 1.44
N LYS A 159 22.21 2.78 1.47
CA LYS A 159 23.13 3.28 2.51
C LYS A 159 23.21 4.81 2.52
N LEU A 160 23.25 5.44 1.36
CA LEU A 160 23.23 6.90 1.23
C LEU A 160 21.92 7.49 1.74
N PHE A 161 20.77 6.89 1.40
CA PHE A 161 19.46 7.35 1.89
C PHE A 161 19.35 7.32 3.42
N ARG A 162 20.03 6.39 4.08
CA ARG A 162 20.04 6.24 5.55
C ARG A 162 21.12 7.07 6.24
N SER A 163 21.98 7.75 5.49
CA SER A 163 23.06 8.62 5.98
C SER A 163 22.63 10.09 6.01
N PRO A 164 23.48 11.00 6.56
CA PRO A 164 23.27 12.44 6.42
C PRO A 164 23.14 12.94 4.98
N ILE A 165 23.77 12.27 4.01
CA ILE A 165 23.65 12.58 2.58
C ILE A 165 22.19 12.35 2.11
N GLY A 166 21.48 11.40 2.70
CA GLY A 166 20.07 11.15 2.42
C GLY A 166 19.18 12.36 2.72
N TYR A 167 19.54 13.20 3.69
CA TYR A 167 18.85 14.46 3.91
C TYR A 167 18.96 15.37 2.68
N LEU A 168 20.16 15.55 2.15
CA LEU A 168 20.36 16.37 0.95
C LEU A 168 19.63 15.78 -0.25
N MET A 169 19.80 14.49 -0.51
CA MET A 169 19.23 13.83 -1.67
C MET A 169 17.69 13.82 -1.63
N ILE A 170 17.11 13.31 -0.54
CA ILE A 170 15.67 13.07 -0.46
C ILE A 170 14.95 14.37 -0.09
N GLN A 171 15.38 15.03 0.99
CA GLN A 171 14.61 16.12 1.58
C GLN A 171 14.87 17.45 0.87
N VAL A 172 16.12 17.75 0.48
CA VAL A 172 16.45 19.00 -0.23
C VAL A 172 16.19 18.86 -1.74
N MET A 173 16.74 17.84 -2.40
CA MET A 173 16.69 17.68 -3.85
C MET A 173 15.44 16.97 -4.37
N ASN A 174 14.60 16.42 -3.48
CA ASN A 174 13.43 15.60 -3.83
C ASN A 174 13.78 14.40 -4.75
N PHE A 175 14.97 13.83 -4.55
CA PHE A 175 15.52 12.80 -5.43
C PHE A 175 14.65 11.54 -5.46
N PHE A 176 14.04 11.18 -4.33
CA PHE A 176 13.23 9.97 -4.22
C PHE A 176 12.01 10.06 -5.16
N VAL A 177 11.23 11.15 -5.09
CA VAL A 177 10.06 11.36 -5.95
C VAL A 177 10.47 11.59 -7.41
N ASN A 178 11.57 12.35 -7.65
CA ASN A 178 11.94 12.75 -9.01
C ASN A 178 12.71 11.68 -9.79
N LYS A 179 13.39 10.75 -9.11
CA LYS A 179 14.29 9.79 -9.77
C LYS A 179 14.01 8.34 -9.38
N ILE A 180 13.82 8.05 -8.08
CA ILE A 180 13.60 6.67 -7.63
C ILE A 180 12.22 6.18 -8.09
N LEU A 181 11.17 6.96 -7.83
CA LEU A 181 9.80 6.57 -8.20
C LEU A 181 9.68 6.26 -9.72
N PRO A 182 9.99 7.18 -10.67
CA PRO A 182 9.87 6.87 -12.08
C PRO A 182 10.88 5.82 -12.56
N GLY A 183 12.05 5.70 -11.91
CA GLY A 183 13.04 4.64 -12.20
C GLY A 183 12.69 3.27 -11.65
N SER A 184 11.60 3.15 -10.89
CA SER A 184 11.08 1.89 -10.34
C SER A 184 9.83 1.39 -11.07
N VAL A 185 9.69 1.79 -12.34
CA VAL A 185 8.69 1.34 -13.31
C VAL A 185 9.42 0.96 -14.58
N ILE A 186 9.09 -0.18 -15.20
CA ILE A 186 9.66 -0.61 -16.49
C ILE A 186 9.06 0.25 -17.62
N ARG A 187 7.74 0.41 -17.61
CA ARG A 187 6.99 1.21 -18.59
C ARG A 187 7.11 2.70 -18.25
N THR A 188 8.32 3.25 -18.36
CA THR A 188 8.61 4.64 -17.99
C THR A 188 7.78 5.67 -18.75
N GLU A 189 7.24 5.33 -19.92
CA GLU A 189 6.30 6.13 -20.70
C GLU A 189 4.96 6.38 -19.98
N ASN A 190 4.62 5.53 -18.99
CA ASN A 190 3.45 5.74 -18.14
C ASN A 190 3.67 6.85 -17.10
N MET A 191 4.93 7.14 -16.78
CA MET A 191 5.31 8.18 -15.82
C MET A 191 5.36 9.55 -16.51
N THR A 192 4.24 9.93 -17.14
CA THR A 192 4.10 11.20 -17.85
C THR A 192 4.36 12.39 -16.93
N ARG A 193 4.55 13.59 -17.52
CA ARG A 193 4.69 14.82 -16.73
C ARG A 193 3.52 15.02 -15.78
N GLU A 194 2.30 14.79 -16.25
CA GLU A 194 1.06 14.97 -15.48
C GLU A 194 1.01 13.99 -14.30
N VAL A 195 1.28 12.70 -14.50
CA VAL A 195 1.40 11.70 -13.45
C VAL A 195 2.45 12.12 -12.42
N MET A 196 3.62 12.53 -12.87
CA MET A 196 4.70 12.96 -11.98
C MET A 196 4.39 14.25 -11.22
N ASP A 197 3.62 15.16 -11.81
CA ASP A 197 3.20 16.39 -11.12
C ASP A 197 2.25 16.07 -9.96
N HIS A 198 1.35 15.09 -10.11
CA HIS A 198 0.55 14.57 -8.99
C HIS A 198 1.41 14.00 -7.86
N TYR A 199 2.43 13.19 -8.17
CA TYR A 199 3.34 12.64 -7.16
C TYR A 199 4.22 13.70 -6.49
N ARG A 200 4.54 14.79 -7.17
CA ARG A 200 5.33 15.92 -6.62
C ARG A 200 4.51 16.85 -5.73
N GLN A 201 3.22 17.01 -6.07
CA GLN A 201 2.33 17.99 -5.43
C GLN A 201 2.35 17.95 -3.89
N PRO A 202 2.38 16.77 -3.21
CA PRO A 202 2.43 16.70 -1.75
C PRO A 202 3.76 17.19 -1.15
N PHE A 203 4.81 17.34 -1.94
CA PHE A 203 6.19 17.54 -1.51
C PHE A 203 6.88 18.80 -2.04
N PRO A 204 6.25 19.99 -1.95
CA PRO A 204 6.80 21.23 -2.54
C PRO A 204 8.04 21.76 -1.83
N THR A 205 8.17 21.51 -0.53
CA THR A 205 9.26 22.05 0.31
C THR A 205 10.11 20.94 0.92
N ALA A 206 11.33 21.27 1.36
CA ALA A 206 12.18 20.33 2.09
C ALA A 206 11.48 19.78 3.36
N ALA A 207 10.75 20.62 4.09
CA ALA A 207 10.01 20.20 5.28
C ALA A 207 8.92 19.16 4.92
N SER A 208 8.17 19.37 3.83
CA SER A 208 7.11 18.44 3.40
C SER A 208 7.63 17.07 2.97
N ARG A 209 8.92 16.92 2.64
CA ARG A 209 9.58 15.69 2.23
C ARG A 209 10.16 14.88 3.39
N LYS A 210 10.04 15.36 4.63
CA LYS A 210 10.53 14.63 5.81
C LYS A 210 9.98 13.21 5.91
N PRO A 211 8.67 12.93 5.70
CA PRO A 211 8.14 11.57 5.74
C PRO A 211 8.79 10.66 4.67
N VAL A 212 9.04 11.17 3.47
CA VAL A 212 9.72 10.41 2.39
C VAL A 212 11.12 9.96 2.81
N ARG A 213 11.84 10.79 3.57
CA ARG A 213 13.17 10.46 4.09
C ARG A 213 13.12 9.49 5.26
N VAL A 214 12.09 9.54 6.08
CA VAL A 214 11.97 8.70 7.27
C VAL A 214 11.74 7.23 6.90
N PHE A 215 10.91 6.92 5.92
CA PHE A 215 10.59 5.54 5.59
C PHE A 215 11.81 4.65 5.22
N PRO A 216 12.75 5.06 4.39
CA PRO A 216 13.98 4.28 4.18
C PRO A 216 14.79 4.03 5.46
N GLN A 217 14.72 4.94 6.44
CA GLN A 217 15.40 4.80 7.73
C GLN A 217 14.70 3.79 8.65
N LEU A 218 13.38 3.65 8.51
CA LEU A 218 12.58 2.70 9.29
C LEU A 218 12.70 1.26 8.81
N ILE A 219 13.17 0.99 7.57
CA ILE A 219 13.34 -0.39 7.11
C ILE A 219 14.31 -1.12 8.04
N PRO A 220 13.92 -2.24 8.67
CA PRO A 220 14.83 -3.02 9.48
C PRO A 220 15.84 -3.71 8.57
N ILE A 221 17.13 -3.42 8.79
CA ILE A 221 18.24 -4.04 8.06
C ILE A 221 19.23 -4.57 9.08
N GLU A 222 19.39 -5.89 9.11
CA GLU A 222 20.28 -6.58 10.06
C GLU A 222 19.97 -6.15 11.52
N GLY A 223 18.67 -6.14 11.85
CA GLY A 223 18.16 -5.87 13.18
C GLY A 223 18.00 -4.39 13.55
N ARG A 224 18.24 -3.45 12.62
CA ARG A 224 18.20 -2.01 12.95
C ARG A 224 17.37 -1.18 11.97
N PRO A 225 16.53 -0.23 12.43
CA PRO A 225 16.32 0.13 13.84
C PRO A 225 15.58 -0.98 14.60
N GLU A 226 15.87 -1.10 15.89
CA GLU A 226 15.30 -2.15 16.75
C GLU A 226 13.78 -2.06 16.85
N THR A 227 13.23 -0.86 16.90
CA THR A 227 11.76 -0.65 16.93
C THR A 227 11.07 -1.26 15.72
N SER A 228 11.66 -1.09 14.52
CA SER A 228 11.10 -1.68 13.30
C SER A 228 11.35 -3.19 13.24
N ARG A 229 12.49 -3.68 13.75
CA ARG A 229 12.77 -5.10 13.86
C ARG A 229 11.70 -5.79 14.73
N LEU A 230 11.45 -5.27 15.92
CA LEU A 230 10.44 -5.80 16.84
C LEU A 230 9.04 -5.77 16.23
N PHE A 231 8.71 -4.71 15.48
CA PHE A 231 7.45 -4.60 14.76
C PHE A 231 7.29 -5.71 13.70
N ILE A 232 8.32 -5.97 12.92
CA ILE A 232 8.31 -7.05 11.93
C ILE A 232 8.30 -8.42 12.58
N GLU A 233 9.05 -8.61 13.66
CA GLU A 233 9.10 -9.86 14.42
C GLU A 233 7.72 -10.24 15.01
N GLU A 234 6.96 -9.25 15.52
CA GLU A 234 5.58 -9.48 15.98
C GLU A 234 4.69 -9.99 14.83
N ILE A 235 4.85 -9.45 13.61
CA ILE A 235 4.13 -9.95 12.44
C ILE A 235 4.56 -11.40 12.15
N GLU A 236 5.88 -11.65 12.01
CA GLU A 236 6.41 -12.97 11.67
C GLU A 236 5.97 -14.07 12.65
N ASP A 237 5.98 -13.78 13.95
CA ASP A 237 5.59 -14.73 15.01
C ASP A 237 4.10 -15.10 14.96
N ASN A 238 3.29 -14.23 14.38
CA ASN A 238 1.84 -14.42 14.31
C ASN A 238 1.35 -14.95 12.95
N LEU A 239 2.20 -15.03 11.90
CA LEU A 239 1.79 -15.46 10.56
C LEU A 239 1.13 -16.86 10.56
N ARG A 240 1.64 -17.82 11.35
CA ARG A 240 1.08 -19.18 11.43
C ARG A 240 -0.31 -19.22 12.04
N ARG A 241 -0.68 -18.19 12.82
CA ARG A 241 -1.98 -18.08 13.48
C ARG A 241 -2.98 -17.28 12.63
N LEU A 242 -2.53 -16.72 11.52
CA LEU A 242 -3.35 -15.95 10.60
C LEU A 242 -4.02 -16.90 9.61
N ASP A 243 -5.20 -17.40 9.96
CA ASP A 243 -5.98 -18.34 9.14
C ASP A 243 -6.93 -17.60 8.19
N ILE A 244 -6.39 -16.66 7.42
CA ILE A 244 -7.12 -15.93 6.37
C ILE A 244 -6.43 -16.14 5.02
N PRO A 245 -7.16 -16.04 3.89
CA PRO A 245 -6.56 -16.05 2.58
C PRO A 245 -5.58 -14.90 2.41
N VAL A 246 -4.39 -15.20 1.89
CA VAL A 246 -3.39 -14.19 1.51
C VAL A 246 -2.98 -14.40 0.06
N LEU A 247 -2.99 -13.35 -0.71
CA LEU A 247 -2.44 -13.29 -2.06
C LEU A 247 -1.12 -12.54 -2.05
N TRP A 248 -0.09 -13.13 -2.65
CA TRP A 248 1.11 -12.40 -3.02
C TRP A 248 1.17 -12.24 -4.53
N ILE A 249 1.16 -11.00 -5.00
CA ILE A 249 1.31 -10.66 -6.42
C ILE A 249 2.79 -10.41 -6.67
N LYS A 250 3.41 -11.29 -7.45
CA LYS A 250 4.85 -11.28 -7.76
C LYS A 250 5.08 -10.73 -9.15
N ALA A 251 5.94 -9.72 -9.27
CA ALA A 251 6.42 -9.19 -10.55
C ALA A 251 7.80 -9.73 -10.90
N THR A 252 8.16 -9.68 -12.17
CA THR A 252 9.48 -10.05 -12.69
C THR A 252 10.05 -8.89 -13.51
N PRO A 253 11.26 -8.39 -13.21
CA PRO A 253 12.20 -8.88 -12.19
C PRO A 253 11.83 -8.52 -10.75
N GLY A 254 10.81 -7.68 -10.51
CA GLY A 254 10.44 -7.16 -9.19
C GLY A 254 11.48 -6.17 -8.63
N ALA A 255 11.17 -5.60 -7.48
CA ALA A 255 12.10 -4.76 -6.74
C ALA A 255 12.35 -5.26 -5.29
N ILE A 256 11.32 -5.79 -4.65
CA ILE A 256 11.41 -6.40 -3.31
C ILE A 256 11.60 -7.92 -3.43
N ILE A 257 10.72 -8.60 -4.15
CA ILE A 257 10.91 -10.02 -4.50
C ILE A 257 11.63 -10.11 -5.84
N THR A 258 12.92 -10.35 -5.77
CA THR A 258 13.84 -10.52 -6.91
C THR A 258 14.41 -11.94 -6.88
N SER A 259 15.18 -12.31 -7.87
CA SER A 259 15.92 -13.59 -7.86
C SER A 259 16.79 -13.77 -6.61
N ASN A 260 17.27 -12.68 -6.00
CA ASN A 260 18.09 -12.72 -4.78
C ASN A 260 17.26 -12.89 -3.49
N THR A 261 15.97 -12.57 -3.52
CA THR A 261 15.09 -12.53 -2.35
C THR A 261 13.91 -13.49 -2.44
N GLU A 262 13.77 -14.23 -3.53
CA GLU A 262 12.67 -15.19 -3.75
C GLU A 262 12.56 -16.24 -2.64
N TYR A 263 13.70 -16.63 -2.04
CA TYR A 263 13.72 -17.52 -0.88
C TYR A 263 12.94 -16.98 0.32
N ARG A 264 12.78 -15.65 0.44
CA ARG A 264 11.97 -15.00 1.48
C ARG A 264 10.48 -15.32 1.29
N LEU A 265 10.02 -15.29 0.04
CA LEU A 265 8.63 -15.64 -0.28
C LEU A 265 8.35 -17.12 0.01
N VAL A 266 9.30 -18.00 -0.30
CA VAL A 266 9.22 -19.43 0.04
C VAL A 266 9.14 -19.63 1.56
N ALA A 267 9.95 -18.89 2.33
CA ALA A 267 9.92 -18.95 3.79
C ALA A 267 8.59 -18.42 4.38
N LEU A 268 8.00 -17.39 3.76
CA LEU A 268 6.67 -16.90 4.15
C LEU A 268 5.58 -17.94 3.83
N ALA A 269 5.63 -18.58 2.65
CA ALA A 269 4.66 -19.61 2.27
C ALA A 269 4.65 -20.78 3.26
N ALA A 270 5.80 -21.14 3.82
CA ALA A 270 5.90 -22.16 4.86
C ALA A 270 5.24 -21.78 6.20
N ARG A 271 5.02 -20.47 6.42
CA ARG A 271 4.40 -19.94 7.65
C ARG A 271 2.93 -19.55 7.45
N MET A 272 2.48 -19.37 6.22
CA MET A 272 1.14 -18.89 5.88
C MET A 272 0.41 -19.95 5.05
N PRO A 273 -0.36 -20.86 5.69
CA PRO A 273 -0.96 -22.02 5.00
C PRO A 273 -1.92 -21.65 3.86
N ARG A 274 -2.50 -20.45 3.90
CA ARG A 274 -3.44 -19.95 2.89
C ARG A 274 -2.82 -18.87 1.99
N LEU A 275 -1.49 -18.84 1.86
CA LEU A 275 -0.79 -17.97 0.93
C LEU A 275 -0.88 -18.54 -0.50
N ALA A 276 -1.47 -17.78 -1.38
CA ALA A 276 -1.42 -18.00 -2.84
C ALA A 276 -0.44 -17.00 -3.48
N VAL A 277 0.34 -17.44 -4.45
CA VAL A 277 1.20 -16.58 -5.26
C VAL A 277 0.65 -16.50 -6.67
N LYS A 278 0.47 -15.30 -7.20
CA LYS A 278 0.09 -15.06 -8.60
C LYS A 278 1.12 -14.19 -9.29
N GLU A 279 1.49 -14.58 -10.50
CA GLU A 279 2.42 -13.82 -11.33
C GLU A 279 1.70 -12.62 -11.97
N PHE A 280 2.26 -11.43 -11.74
CA PHE A 280 1.84 -10.21 -12.42
C PHE A 280 2.37 -10.17 -13.88
N GLY A 281 3.60 -10.60 -14.05
CA GLY A 281 4.37 -10.46 -15.27
C GLY A 281 5.50 -9.44 -15.12
N SER A 282 5.79 -8.72 -16.21
CA SER A 282 6.88 -7.73 -16.23
C SER A 282 6.53 -6.51 -15.38
N GLY A 283 7.37 -6.20 -14.40
CA GLY A 283 7.20 -5.04 -13.51
C GLY A 283 8.32 -4.90 -12.51
N LEU A 284 8.44 -3.70 -11.94
CA LEU A 284 9.34 -3.39 -10.83
C LEU A 284 8.54 -3.15 -9.54
N HIS A 285 8.65 -1.95 -8.96
CA HIS A 285 8.05 -1.68 -7.65
C HIS A 285 6.60 -1.17 -7.73
N TYR A 286 6.30 -0.30 -8.68
CA TYR A 286 4.98 0.33 -8.77
C TYR A 286 4.13 -0.36 -9.84
N LEU A 287 3.60 -1.55 -9.52
CA LEU A 287 2.78 -2.37 -10.43
C LEU A 287 1.52 -1.63 -10.89
N GLN A 288 1.03 -0.71 -10.06
CA GLN A 288 -0.11 0.17 -10.33
C GLN A 288 0.15 1.13 -11.49
N GLU A 289 1.42 1.44 -11.77
CA GLU A 289 1.85 2.29 -12.88
C GLU A 289 2.37 1.47 -14.08
N GLU A 290 2.61 0.16 -13.89
CA GLU A 290 2.97 -0.74 -14.98
C GLU A 290 1.74 -1.13 -15.80
N ASP A 291 0.80 -1.83 -15.16
CA ASP A 291 -0.44 -2.32 -15.76
C ASP A 291 -1.54 -2.37 -14.68
N PRO A 292 -2.23 -1.26 -14.44
CA PRO A 292 -3.27 -1.18 -13.41
C PRO A 292 -4.46 -2.11 -13.69
N ARG A 293 -4.78 -2.37 -14.96
CA ARG A 293 -5.86 -3.27 -15.34
C ARG A 293 -5.54 -4.70 -14.94
N ARG A 294 -4.36 -5.19 -15.32
CA ARG A 294 -3.88 -6.53 -14.95
C ARG A 294 -3.84 -6.70 -13.43
N LEU A 295 -3.38 -5.67 -12.72
CA LEU A 295 -3.33 -5.69 -11.27
C LEU A 295 -4.74 -5.78 -10.65
N ALA A 296 -5.67 -4.99 -11.14
CA ALA A 296 -7.06 -4.99 -10.67
C ALA A 296 -7.74 -6.34 -10.94
N GLU A 297 -7.55 -6.92 -12.13
CA GLU A 297 -8.06 -8.26 -12.49
C GLU A 297 -7.55 -9.33 -11.51
N LEU A 298 -6.23 -9.37 -11.24
CA LEU A 298 -5.63 -10.34 -10.31
C LEU A 298 -6.23 -10.24 -8.91
N ILE A 299 -6.40 -9.01 -8.40
CA ILE A 299 -6.96 -8.76 -7.08
C ILE A 299 -8.45 -9.16 -7.06
N ALA A 300 -9.25 -8.67 -8.01
CA ALA A 300 -10.69 -8.87 -8.02
C ALA A 300 -11.06 -10.34 -8.24
N GLU A 301 -10.43 -11.03 -9.18
CA GLU A 301 -10.64 -12.47 -9.40
C GLU A 301 -10.31 -13.28 -8.15
N TRP A 302 -9.20 -12.93 -7.47
CA TRP A 302 -8.82 -13.64 -6.26
C TRP A 302 -9.80 -13.39 -5.12
N ILE A 303 -10.25 -12.14 -4.90
CA ILE A 303 -11.27 -11.82 -3.88
C ILE A 303 -12.56 -12.60 -4.14
N LYS A 304 -13.06 -12.61 -5.39
CA LYS A 304 -14.25 -13.38 -5.78
C LYS A 304 -14.11 -14.87 -5.49
N GLY A 305 -12.92 -15.43 -5.74
CA GLY A 305 -12.62 -16.84 -5.47
C GLY A 305 -12.62 -17.22 -4.00
N GLN A 306 -12.53 -16.26 -3.07
CA GLN A 306 -12.56 -16.53 -1.63
C GLN A 306 -13.99 -16.67 -1.07
N ASN A 307 -15.05 -16.53 -1.90
CA ASN A 307 -16.46 -16.58 -1.48
C ASN A 307 -16.79 -15.61 -0.33
N LEU A 308 -16.14 -14.45 -0.31
CA LEU A 308 -16.35 -13.41 0.71
C LEU A 308 -17.68 -12.65 0.51
N HIS A 309 -18.48 -13.04 -0.49
CA HIS A 309 -19.77 -12.42 -0.84
C HIS A 309 -20.92 -12.73 0.11
N ASN A 310 -20.76 -13.64 1.07
CA ASN A 310 -21.75 -13.95 2.08
C ASN A 310 -21.66 -13.04 3.32
N LEU A 311 -20.91 -11.94 3.23
CA LEU A 311 -20.93 -10.90 4.27
C LEU A 311 -22.20 -10.08 4.08
N PRO A 312 -23.04 -9.88 5.15
CA PRO A 312 -24.26 -9.08 5.04
C PRO A 312 -23.87 -7.67 4.56
N SER A 313 -24.52 -7.21 3.49
CA SER A 313 -24.42 -5.80 3.10
C SER A 313 -25.06 -4.97 4.21
N GLU A 314 -24.52 -3.76 4.49
CA GLU A 314 -25.12 -2.83 5.47
C GLU A 314 -26.60 -2.52 5.16
N THR A 315 -27.08 -2.86 3.95
CA THR A 315 -28.48 -2.69 3.53
C THR A 315 -29.42 -3.79 4.06
N ASP A 316 -28.92 -4.94 4.50
CA ASP A 316 -29.76 -6.03 5.00
C ASP A 316 -30.26 -5.79 6.44
N ASN A 317 -29.67 -4.85 7.17
CA ASN A 317 -30.06 -4.48 8.54
C ASN A 317 -31.17 -3.40 8.61
N ILE A 318 -31.58 -2.82 7.48
CA ILE A 318 -32.62 -1.75 7.50
C ILE A 318 -34.05 -2.33 7.38
N LEU A 319 -34.22 -3.62 7.14
CA LEU A 319 -35.53 -4.23 6.91
C LEU A 319 -36.17 -4.92 8.13
N PHE A 320 -35.54 -4.87 9.32
CA PHE A 320 -36.10 -5.53 10.53
C PHE A 320 -36.64 -4.59 11.61
N ASP A 321 -36.69 -3.27 11.40
CA ASP A 321 -37.24 -2.32 12.37
C ASP A 321 -38.56 -1.67 11.91
N ALA A 322 -39.36 -2.35 11.09
CA ALA A 322 -40.71 -1.91 10.72
C ALA A 322 -41.66 -3.12 10.73
N ALA A 323 -41.97 -3.65 11.93
CA ALA A 323 -43.12 -4.47 12.18
C ALA A 323 -43.57 -4.34 13.65
#